data_8d1c0b034229aa45f4f35496646f5667
#
_entry.id   8d1c0b034229aa45f4f35496646f5667
#
_cell.length_a   1.000
_cell.length_b   1.000
_cell.length_c   1.000
_cell.angle_alpha   90.00
_cell.angle_beta   90.00
_cell.angle_gamma   90.00
#
_symmetry.space_group_name_H-M   'P 1'
#
loop_
_entity.id
_entity.type
_entity.pdbx_description
1 polymer ?
#
loop_
_entity_poly.entity_id
_entity_poly.type
_entity_poly.pdbx_seq_one_letter_code
_entity_poly.pdbx_strand_id
1 'polypeptide(L)'
;MAIIRRAVSGTRILRQYDCITYQAYGLKGETRFPIEMNVAGASAVIIQHGINDIIHPVGVEVNPFRPWSDMPTCEDLERGTEEIYVKYARKLGLKVWSGTLLPILGWRTYNEMRDEMRNKFNDWLRTSDLFDGCVDFDLAVRDSSNPASFAPGFDSGDHLHPSETAYSAMADCVPEELM
;
A
#
# COMPACT_ATOMS: atom_id res chain seq x y z
N MET A 1 9.97 19.87 -9.77
CA MET A 1 9.31 19.51 -8.48
C MET A 1 10.21 18.54 -7.71
N ALA A 2 10.11 18.48 -6.39
CA ALA A 2 10.86 17.51 -5.57
C ALA A 2 9.91 16.42 -5.06
N ILE A 3 10.32 15.16 -5.15
CA ILE A 3 9.57 14.02 -4.61
C ILE A 3 10.27 13.53 -3.34
N ILE A 4 9.51 13.39 -2.26
CA ILE A 4 10.00 12.91 -0.97
C ILE A 4 9.38 11.55 -0.68
N ARG A 5 10.22 10.51 -0.63
CA ARG A 5 9.78 9.17 -0.27
C ARG A 5 9.72 8.99 1.26
N ARG A 6 8.60 8.46 1.74
CA ARG A 6 8.36 8.13 3.16
C ARG A 6 7.99 6.65 3.37
N ALA A 7 8.27 5.80 2.39
CA ALA A 7 8.02 4.37 2.50
C ALA A 7 8.99 3.69 3.48
N VAL A 8 8.46 2.79 4.30
CA VAL A 8 9.22 1.89 5.18
C VAL A 8 8.76 0.46 4.94
N SER A 9 9.72 -0.45 4.70
CA SER A 9 9.43 -1.86 4.43
C SER A 9 8.66 -2.51 5.57
N GLY A 10 7.67 -3.35 5.26
CA GLY A 10 6.93 -4.15 6.24
C GLY A 10 5.90 -3.38 7.07
N THR A 11 5.82 -2.06 6.94
CA THR A 11 4.87 -1.24 7.71
C THR A 11 3.42 -1.51 7.31
N ARG A 12 2.50 -1.40 8.28
CA ARG A 12 1.06 -1.62 8.13
C ARG A 12 0.27 -0.35 8.47
N ILE A 13 -0.94 -0.24 7.95
CA ILE A 13 -1.87 0.85 8.29
C ILE A 13 -2.33 0.71 9.74
N LEU A 14 -2.84 -0.49 10.09
CA LEU A 14 -3.66 -0.72 11.27
C LEU A 14 -2.89 -1.27 12.46
N ARG A 15 -1.74 -1.91 12.22
CA ARG A 15 -0.99 -2.64 13.26
C ARG A 15 0.50 -2.34 13.18
N GLN A 16 1.18 -2.55 14.28
CA GLN A 16 2.64 -2.61 14.34
C GLN A 16 3.07 -3.87 15.08
N TYR A 17 4.35 -4.20 14.99
CA TYR A 17 4.92 -5.26 15.77
C TYR A 17 5.60 -4.69 17.03
N ASP A 18 5.21 -5.19 18.19
CA ASP A 18 5.78 -4.83 19.49
C ASP A 18 6.86 -5.82 19.93
N CYS A 19 7.69 -6.28 18.99
CA CYS A 19 8.77 -7.21 19.26
C CYS A 19 10.04 -6.81 18.48
N ILE A 20 11.20 -7.13 19.06
CA ILE A 20 12.51 -6.78 18.52
C ILE A 20 12.74 -7.37 17.11
N THR A 21 12.22 -8.56 16.85
CA THR A 21 12.37 -9.26 15.57
C THR A 21 11.85 -8.46 14.38
N TYR A 22 10.78 -7.69 14.58
CA TYR A 22 10.12 -6.90 13.54
C TYR A 22 10.25 -5.39 13.73
N GLN A 23 11.14 -4.94 14.59
CA GLN A 23 11.35 -3.51 14.84
C GLN A 23 11.67 -2.72 13.57
N ALA A 24 12.37 -3.35 12.60
CA ALA A 24 12.68 -2.74 11.31
C ALA A 24 11.45 -2.43 10.45
N TYR A 25 10.28 -3.06 10.72
CA TYR A 25 9.03 -2.74 10.01
C TYR A 25 8.38 -1.43 10.46
N GLY A 26 8.94 -0.80 11.49
CA GLY A 26 8.51 0.51 11.97
C GLY A 26 7.13 0.51 12.62
N LEU A 27 6.70 1.71 12.94
CA LEU A 27 5.42 1.97 13.57
C LEU A 27 4.26 1.91 12.55
N LYS A 28 3.03 1.70 13.04
CA LYS A 28 1.82 1.74 12.21
C LYS A 28 1.57 3.12 11.61
N GLY A 29 0.76 3.15 10.54
CA GLY A 29 0.45 4.37 9.79
C GLY A 29 -0.07 5.51 10.65
N GLU A 30 -0.96 5.22 11.61
CA GLU A 30 -1.49 6.22 12.55
C GLU A 30 -0.40 6.99 13.32
N THR A 31 0.67 6.31 13.69
CA THR A 31 1.78 6.95 14.43
C THR A 31 2.76 7.66 13.50
N ARG A 32 3.04 7.06 12.33
CA ARG A 32 4.05 7.58 11.40
C ARG A 32 3.57 8.76 10.58
N PHE A 33 2.36 8.67 10.03
CA PHE A 33 1.87 9.63 9.04
C PHE A 33 1.88 11.07 9.54
N PRO A 34 1.41 11.40 10.77
CA PRO A 34 1.47 12.75 11.29
C PRO A 34 2.89 13.34 11.40
N ILE A 35 3.86 12.48 11.69
CA ILE A 35 5.26 12.90 11.83
C ILE A 35 5.90 13.15 10.46
N GLU A 36 5.62 12.26 9.50
CA GLU A 36 6.30 12.21 8.22
C GLU A 36 5.69 13.13 7.17
N MET A 37 4.40 13.46 7.28
CA MET A 37 3.69 14.28 6.30
C MET A 37 3.75 15.78 6.58
N ASN A 38 4.22 16.20 7.72
CA ASN A 38 4.39 17.64 8.02
C ASN A 38 5.64 18.18 7.33
N VAL A 39 5.59 18.27 6.01
CA VAL A 39 6.70 18.72 5.17
C VAL A 39 6.38 20.11 4.62
N ALA A 40 7.22 21.10 4.96
CA ALA A 40 7.04 22.46 4.48
C ALA A 40 7.09 22.52 2.94
N GLY A 41 6.07 23.13 2.34
CA GLY A 41 5.96 23.28 0.88
C GLY A 41 5.42 22.06 0.14
N ALA A 42 5.04 20.99 0.85
CA ALA A 42 4.32 19.88 0.23
C ALA A 42 2.94 20.36 -0.26
N SER A 43 2.53 19.91 -1.45
CA SER A 43 1.24 20.24 -2.07
C SER A 43 0.35 19.03 -2.27
N ALA A 44 0.93 17.84 -2.36
CA ALA A 44 0.21 16.60 -2.58
C ALA A 44 0.90 15.41 -1.89
N VAL A 45 0.14 14.35 -1.68
CA VAL A 45 0.63 13.05 -1.24
C VAL A 45 -0.01 11.93 -2.06
N ILE A 46 0.80 10.94 -2.46
CA ILE A 46 0.32 9.66 -3.02
C ILE A 46 0.46 8.61 -1.91
N ILE A 47 -0.63 7.91 -1.62
CA ILE A 47 -0.70 6.90 -0.55
C ILE A 47 -0.87 5.53 -1.19
N GLN A 48 0.21 4.73 -1.19
CA GLN A 48 0.21 3.32 -1.57
C GLN A 48 0.59 2.49 -0.34
N HIS A 49 -0.40 2.05 0.43
CA HIS A 49 -0.19 1.33 1.69
C HIS A 49 -1.34 0.37 1.96
N GLY A 50 -1.08 -0.73 2.71
CA GLY A 50 -2.09 -1.71 3.08
C GLY A 50 -1.74 -3.15 2.71
N ILE A 51 -0.81 -3.36 1.77
CA ILE A 51 -0.46 -4.73 1.38
C ILE A 51 0.05 -5.58 2.55
N ASN A 52 0.83 -4.97 3.47
CA ASN A 52 1.36 -5.68 4.62
C ASN A 52 0.29 -6.01 5.68
N ASP A 53 -0.81 -5.25 5.73
CA ASP A 53 -1.96 -5.62 6.55
C ASP A 53 -2.59 -6.92 6.05
N ILE A 54 -2.63 -7.13 4.72
CA ILE A 54 -3.20 -8.30 4.06
C ILE A 54 -2.28 -9.52 4.14
N ILE A 55 -0.96 -9.35 3.89
CA ILE A 55 -0.05 -10.50 3.72
C ILE A 55 0.66 -10.93 5.00
N HIS A 56 0.70 -10.12 6.05
CA HIS A 56 1.44 -10.46 7.26
C HIS A 56 0.73 -11.44 8.20
N PRO A 57 -0.59 -11.40 8.44
CA PRO A 57 -1.25 -12.40 9.31
C PRO A 57 -1.11 -13.81 8.73
N VAL A 58 -0.62 -14.76 9.53
CA VAL A 58 -0.37 -16.16 9.11
C VAL A 58 -0.79 -17.19 10.17
N GLY A 59 -1.25 -16.70 11.35
CA GLY A 59 -1.60 -17.53 12.49
C GLY A 59 -0.45 -17.70 13.47
N VAL A 60 -0.80 -17.82 14.75
CA VAL A 60 0.17 -17.99 15.84
C VAL A 60 0.92 -19.32 15.75
N GLU A 61 0.33 -20.31 15.11
CA GLU A 61 0.91 -21.62 14.85
C GLU A 61 2.08 -21.55 13.84
N VAL A 62 2.09 -20.53 12.97
CA VAL A 62 3.18 -20.28 12.02
C VAL A 62 4.14 -19.24 12.57
N ASN A 63 3.59 -18.19 13.20
CA ASN A 63 4.39 -17.12 13.78
C ASN A 63 3.62 -16.45 14.93
N PRO A 64 4.13 -16.50 16.18
CA PRO A 64 3.41 -15.99 17.34
C PRO A 64 3.14 -14.47 17.32
N PHE A 65 3.85 -13.72 16.48
CA PHE A 65 3.69 -12.28 16.33
C PHE A 65 2.78 -11.88 15.14
N ARG A 66 2.20 -12.85 14.43
CA ARG A 66 1.42 -12.63 13.22
C ARG A 66 0.07 -13.37 13.28
N PRO A 67 -0.74 -13.16 14.32
CA PRO A 67 -1.98 -13.88 14.55
C PRO A 67 -3.01 -13.61 13.45
N TRP A 68 -3.92 -14.56 13.22
CA TRP A 68 -5.07 -14.37 12.34
C TRP A 68 -6.00 -13.23 12.78
N SER A 69 -6.04 -12.91 14.06
CA SER A 69 -6.79 -11.76 14.58
C SER A 69 -6.31 -10.40 14.05
N ASP A 70 -5.14 -10.35 13.44
CA ASP A 70 -4.61 -9.15 12.78
C ASP A 70 -5.09 -9.01 11.33
N MET A 71 -5.76 -10.05 10.76
CA MET A 71 -6.29 -9.98 9.40
C MET A 71 -7.39 -8.92 9.34
N PRO A 72 -7.25 -7.88 8.51
CA PRO A 72 -8.28 -6.86 8.37
C PRO A 72 -9.47 -7.36 7.55
N THR A 73 -10.58 -6.66 7.64
CA THR A 73 -11.57 -6.62 6.56
C THR A 73 -11.22 -5.51 5.55
N CYS A 74 -11.89 -5.49 4.41
CA CYS A 74 -11.71 -4.40 3.43
C CYS A 74 -12.14 -3.07 4.06
N GLU A 75 -13.26 -3.07 4.78
CA GLU A 75 -13.80 -1.91 5.48
C GLU A 75 -12.85 -1.39 6.57
N ASP A 76 -12.04 -2.25 7.20
CA ASP A 76 -11.00 -1.82 8.14
C ASP A 76 -9.88 -1.05 7.43
N LEU A 77 -9.47 -1.52 6.23
CA LEU A 77 -8.46 -0.85 5.42
C LEU A 77 -8.97 0.50 4.89
N GLU A 78 -10.21 0.53 4.40
CA GLU A 78 -10.88 1.74 3.92
C GLU A 78 -10.97 2.79 5.03
N ARG A 79 -11.55 2.40 6.17
CA ARG A 79 -11.67 3.26 7.36
C ARG A 79 -10.30 3.72 7.86
N GLY A 80 -9.32 2.82 7.93
CA GLY A 80 -7.97 3.19 8.35
C GLY A 80 -7.32 4.19 7.40
N THR A 81 -7.51 4.02 6.09
CA THR A 81 -7.01 4.95 5.08
C THR A 81 -7.69 6.32 5.20
N GLU A 82 -9.00 6.37 5.35
CA GLU A 82 -9.74 7.62 5.55
C GLU A 82 -9.31 8.35 6.82
N GLU A 83 -9.39 7.66 7.96
CA GLU A 83 -9.18 8.31 9.28
C GLU A 83 -7.73 8.72 9.51
N ILE A 84 -6.78 7.87 9.12
CA ILE A 84 -5.36 8.07 9.40
C ILE A 84 -4.73 9.00 8.36
N TYR A 85 -5.01 8.77 7.07
CA TYR A 85 -4.29 9.44 6.00
C TYR A 85 -5.07 10.60 5.40
N VAL A 86 -6.26 10.34 4.85
CA VAL A 86 -6.99 11.36 4.10
C VAL A 86 -7.35 12.55 5.00
N LYS A 87 -7.98 12.29 6.14
CA LYS A 87 -8.36 13.37 7.07
C LYS A 87 -7.17 14.18 7.57
N TYR A 88 -6.04 13.53 7.82
CA TYR A 88 -4.84 14.24 8.27
C TYR A 88 -4.21 15.06 7.14
N ALA A 89 -4.03 14.47 5.95
CA ALA A 89 -3.50 15.17 4.79
C ALA A 89 -4.34 16.40 4.42
N ARG A 90 -5.68 16.26 4.47
CA ARG A 90 -6.60 17.39 4.24
C ARG A 90 -6.43 18.51 5.26
N LYS A 91 -6.18 18.19 6.55
CA LYS A 91 -5.86 19.21 7.57
C LYS A 91 -4.57 19.98 7.26
N LEU A 92 -3.63 19.34 6.56
CA LEU A 92 -2.40 19.99 6.10
C LEU A 92 -2.59 20.76 4.77
N GLY A 93 -3.77 20.73 4.18
CA GLY A 93 -4.06 21.35 2.89
C GLY A 93 -3.49 20.61 1.69
N LEU A 94 -3.13 19.32 1.84
CA LEU A 94 -2.58 18.51 0.76
C LEU A 94 -3.68 17.97 -0.17
N LYS A 95 -3.39 17.91 -1.46
CA LYS A 95 -4.10 17.01 -2.37
C LYS A 95 -3.73 15.56 -2.01
N VAL A 96 -4.72 14.66 -2.06
CA VAL A 96 -4.55 13.26 -1.65
C VAL A 96 -4.86 12.36 -2.82
N TRP A 97 -3.88 11.60 -3.24
CA TRP A 97 -4.02 10.61 -4.31
C TRP A 97 -3.88 9.21 -3.74
N SER A 98 -4.76 8.32 -4.15
CA SER A 98 -4.60 6.90 -3.85
C SER A 98 -3.59 6.26 -4.79
N GLY A 99 -2.90 5.19 -4.32
CA GLY A 99 -2.09 4.31 -5.14
C GLY A 99 -2.53 2.88 -4.94
N THR A 100 -2.86 2.16 -6.02
CA THR A 100 -3.35 0.78 -5.94
C THR A 100 -2.25 -0.20 -5.51
N LEU A 101 -2.64 -1.26 -4.79
CA LEU A 101 -1.75 -2.32 -4.32
C LEU A 101 -1.38 -3.27 -5.48
N LEU A 102 -0.12 -3.64 -5.57
CA LEU A 102 0.44 -4.46 -6.63
C LEU A 102 -0.01 -5.93 -6.55
N PRO A 103 0.12 -6.70 -7.66
CA PRO A 103 -0.15 -8.14 -7.69
C PRO A 103 0.68 -8.92 -6.68
N ILE A 104 0.15 -10.07 -6.21
CA ILE A 104 0.80 -10.90 -5.18
C ILE A 104 0.81 -12.40 -5.49
N LEU A 105 0.39 -12.82 -6.69
CA LEU A 105 0.39 -14.24 -7.06
C LEU A 105 1.83 -14.79 -7.03
N GLY A 106 2.01 -15.86 -6.28
CA GLY A 106 3.33 -16.46 -6.05
C GLY A 106 4.03 -16.00 -4.76
N TRP A 107 3.58 -14.92 -4.13
CA TRP A 107 4.10 -14.54 -2.82
C TRP A 107 3.86 -15.62 -1.78
N ARG A 108 4.82 -15.85 -0.88
CA ARG A 108 4.83 -16.95 0.11
C ARG A 108 3.59 -17.08 1.00
N THR A 109 2.80 -16.03 1.15
CA THR A 109 1.55 -16.05 1.92
C THR A 109 0.32 -15.83 1.04
N TYR A 110 0.49 -15.92 -0.29
CA TYR A 110 -0.61 -15.82 -1.24
C TYR A 110 -1.69 -16.87 -0.98
N ASN A 111 -2.92 -16.44 -1.09
CA ASN A 111 -4.10 -17.27 -1.31
C ASN A 111 -5.20 -16.40 -1.95
N GLU A 112 -6.23 -17.03 -2.47
CA GLU A 112 -7.33 -16.37 -3.17
C GLU A 112 -8.03 -15.31 -2.30
N MET A 113 -8.28 -15.60 -1.02
CA MET A 113 -8.91 -14.65 -0.08
C MET A 113 -8.13 -13.33 0.04
N ARG A 114 -6.79 -13.40 0.07
CA ARG A 114 -5.93 -12.22 0.16
C ARG A 114 -5.93 -11.42 -1.15
N ASP A 115 -5.94 -12.11 -2.28
CA ASP A 115 -6.01 -11.45 -3.58
C ASP A 115 -7.38 -10.81 -3.82
N GLU A 116 -8.47 -11.49 -3.43
CA GLU A 116 -9.80 -10.88 -3.43
C GLU A 116 -9.89 -9.63 -2.56
N MET A 117 -9.29 -9.66 -1.36
CA MET A 117 -9.25 -8.49 -0.48
C MET A 117 -8.46 -7.35 -1.12
N ARG A 118 -7.29 -7.65 -1.70
CA ARG A 118 -6.47 -6.68 -2.44
C ARG A 118 -7.26 -6.06 -3.59
N ASN A 119 -7.96 -6.88 -4.37
CA ASN A 119 -8.76 -6.40 -5.50
C ASN A 119 -9.93 -5.52 -5.04
N LYS A 120 -10.69 -5.92 -4.01
CA LYS A 120 -11.76 -5.10 -3.45
C LYS A 120 -11.25 -3.75 -2.93
N PHE A 121 -10.13 -3.77 -2.21
CA PHE A 121 -9.52 -2.54 -1.73
C PHE A 121 -9.01 -1.66 -2.88
N ASN A 122 -8.41 -2.24 -3.92
CA ASN A 122 -8.01 -1.51 -5.12
C ASN A 122 -9.20 -0.88 -5.86
N ASP A 123 -10.34 -1.57 -5.94
CA ASP A 123 -11.56 -1.05 -6.55
C ASP A 123 -12.09 0.16 -5.77
N TRP A 124 -12.07 0.10 -4.43
CA TRP A 124 -12.40 1.25 -3.60
C TRP A 124 -11.40 2.41 -3.79
N LEU A 125 -10.08 2.14 -3.84
CA LEU A 125 -9.06 3.16 -4.10
C LEU A 125 -9.25 3.87 -5.44
N ARG A 126 -9.76 3.17 -6.47
CA ARG A 126 -10.03 3.73 -7.80
C ARG A 126 -11.30 4.58 -7.85
N THR A 127 -12.30 4.25 -7.06
CA THR A 127 -13.66 4.79 -7.21
C THR A 127 -14.12 5.70 -6.09
N SER A 128 -13.35 5.79 -5.00
CA SER A 128 -13.73 6.60 -3.84
C SER A 128 -13.56 8.10 -4.08
N ASP A 129 -14.59 8.88 -3.78
CA ASP A 129 -14.59 10.35 -3.84
C ASP A 129 -13.73 11.02 -2.75
N LEU A 130 -13.11 10.23 -1.86
CA LEU A 130 -12.22 10.74 -0.81
C LEU A 130 -10.89 11.29 -1.38
N PHE A 131 -10.49 10.82 -2.54
CA PHE A 131 -9.23 11.17 -3.19
C PHE A 131 -9.42 12.22 -4.28
N ASP A 132 -8.38 13.02 -4.54
CA ASP A 132 -8.35 13.92 -5.70
C ASP A 132 -8.11 13.15 -7.01
N GLY A 133 -7.64 11.91 -6.92
CA GLY A 133 -7.44 10.98 -8.02
C GLY A 133 -6.76 9.70 -7.55
N CYS A 134 -6.58 8.78 -8.50
CA CYS A 134 -5.94 7.49 -8.28
C CYS A 134 -4.75 7.31 -9.24
N VAL A 135 -3.60 6.90 -8.70
CA VAL A 135 -2.49 6.39 -9.50
C VAL A 135 -2.60 4.87 -9.53
N ASP A 136 -3.00 4.32 -10.67
CA ASP A 136 -3.26 2.88 -10.79
C ASP A 136 -1.99 2.09 -11.07
N PHE A 137 -1.17 1.94 -10.03
CA PHE A 137 0.07 1.17 -10.10
C PHE A 137 -0.16 -0.31 -10.41
N ASP A 138 -1.27 -0.89 -9.93
CA ASP A 138 -1.65 -2.26 -10.24
C ASP A 138 -1.85 -2.44 -11.75
N LEU A 139 -2.62 -1.56 -12.39
CA LEU A 139 -2.85 -1.61 -13.82
C LEU A 139 -1.55 -1.43 -14.62
N ALA A 140 -0.64 -0.60 -14.14
CA ALA A 140 0.63 -0.33 -14.80
C ALA A 140 1.58 -1.53 -14.84
N VAL A 141 1.47 -2.47 -13.86
CA VAL A 141 2.45 -3.56 -13.70
C VAL A 141 1.87 -4.97 -13.78
N ARG A 142 0.54 -5.14 -13.72
CA ARG A 142 -0.08 -6.47 -13.75
C ARG A 142 -0.08 -7.09 -15.15
N ASP A 143 -0.05 -8.40 -15.21
CA ASP A 143 -0.28 -9.14 -16.45
C ASP A 143 -1.75 -9.02 -16.88
N SER A 144 -1.98 -8.61 -18.12
CA SER A 144 -3.35 -8.44 -18.67
C SER A 144 -4.11 -9.77 -18.81
N SER A 145 -3.41 -10.88 -18.94
CA SER A 145 -4.00 -12.23 -19.05
C SER A 145 -4.21 -12.88 -17.67
N ASN A 146 -3.47 -12.46 -16.65
CA ASN A 146 -3.58 -12.93 -15.27
C ASN A 146 -3.33 -11.78 -14.28
N PRO A 147 -4.35 -10.96 -13.98
CA PRO A 147 -4.19 -9.75 -13.16
C PRO A 147 -3.73 -9.98 -11.72
N ALA A 148 -3.70 -11.22 -11.23
CA ALA A 148 -3.15 -11.55 -9.93
C ALA A 148 -1.60 -11.56 -9.92
N SER A 149 -0.95 -11.59 -11.10
CA SER A 149 0.50 -11.63 -11.27
C SER A 149 1.07 -10.37 -11.90
N PHE A 150 2.36 -10.13 -11.67
CA PHE A 150 3.11 -9.14 -12.44
C PHE A 150 3.22 -9.55 -13.91
N ALA A 151 3.25 -8.57 -14.80
CA ALA A 151 3.59 -8.78 -16.20
C ALA A 151 5.02 -9.35 -16.33
N PRO A 152 5.35 -10.06 -17.43
CA PRO A 152 6.67 -10.61 -17.65
C PRO A 152 7.78 -9.56 -17.53
N GLY A 153 8.77 -9.82 -16.68
CA GLY A 153 9.90 -8.92 -16.40
C GLY A 153 9.60 -7.80 -15.37
N PHE A 154 8.39 -7.73 -14.82
CA PHE A 154 8.02 -6.71 -13.85
C PHE A 154 8.14 -7.17 -12.38
N ASP A 155 8.30 -8.47 -12.16
CA ASP A 155 8.55 -9.07 -10.85
C ASP A 155 10.04 -9.01 -10.51
N SER A 156 10.40 -8.64 -9.29
CA SER A 156 11.78 -8.72 -8.79
C SER A 156 12.27 -10.16 -8.55
N GLY A 157 11.36 -11.14 -8.62
CA GLY A 157 11.61 -12.56 -8.40
C GLY A 157 11.07 -13.08 -7.06
N ASP A 158 10.46 -12.24 -6.24
CA ASP A 158 9.86 -12.64 -4.98
C ASP A 158 8.32 -12.60 -5.00
N HIS A 159 7.73 -12.18 -6.11
CA HIS A 159 6.28 -12.10 -6.36
C HIS A 159 5.53 -11.09 -5.47
N LEU A 160 6.23 -10.09 -4.96
CA LEU A 160 5.66 -9.00 -4.17
C LEU A 160 6.23 -7.65 -4.57
N HIS A 161 7.55 -7.57 -4.76
CA HIS A 161 8.21 -6.32 -5.07
C HIS A 161 8.40 -6.15 -6.58
N PRO A 162 8.18 -4.94 -7.11
CA PRO A 162 8.40 -4.66 -8.51
C PRO A 162 9.89 -4.69 -8.88
N SER A 163 10.18 -5.09 -10.13
CA SER A 163 11.51 -4.96 -10.73
C SER A 163 11.84 -3.49 -11.02
N GLU A 164 13.07 -3.21 -11.42
CA GLU A 164 13.49 -1.88 -11.89
C GLU A 164 12.62 -1.39 -13.06
N THR A 165 12.33 -2.28 -14.02
CA THR A 165 11.46 -1.98 -15.16
C THR A 165 10.03 -1.64 -14.71
N ALA A 166 9.51 -2.37 -13.73
CA ALA A 166 8.18 -2.08 -13.16
C ALA A 166 8.15 -0.74 -12.44
N TYR A 167 9.20 -0.38 -11.71
CA TYR A 167 9.28 0.96 -11.10
C TYR A 167 9.28 2.07 -12.15
N SER A 168 9.91 1.88 -13.32
CA SER A 168 9.82 2.84 -14.42
C SER A 168 8.38 2.98 -14.93
N ALA A 169 7.69 1.85 -15.17
CA ALA A 169 6.28 1.88 -15.59
C ALA A 169 5.36 2.53 -14.54
N MET A 170 5.63 2.29 -13.24
CA MET A 170 4.92 2.97 -12.16
C MET A 170 5.17 4.48 -12.15
N ALA A 171 6.39 4.91 -12.43
CA ALA A 171 6.69 6.35 -12.51
C ALA A 171 5.98 7.00 -13.70
N ASP A 172 5.94 6.32 -14.86
CA ASP A 172 5.30 6.81 -16.08
C ASP A 172 3.78 6.93 -15.96
N CYS A 173 3.14 6.19 -15.03
CA CYS A 173 1.70 6.28 -14.80
C CYS A 173 1.30 7.39 -13.81
N VAL A 174 2.26 8.09 -13.19
CA VAL A 174 1.97 9.23 -12.32
C VAL A 174 1.49 10.41 -13.17
N PRO A 175 0.33 11.02 -12.87
CA PRO A 175 -0.18 12.15 -13.63
C PRO A 175 0.77 13.36 -13.64
N GLU A 176 0.87 14.03 -14.81
CA GLU A 176 1.75 15.21 -14.98
C GLU A 176 1.47 16.32 -13.97
N GLU A 177 0.22 16.47 -13.54
CA GLU A 177 -0.17 17.47 -12.54
C GLU A 177 0.43 17.23 -11.14
N LEU A 178 1.03 16.05 -10.91
CA LEU A 178 1.77 15.68 -9.70
C LEU A 178 3.30 15.74 -9.91
N MET A 179 3.75 16.09 -11.11
CA MET A 179 5.18 16.14 -11.46
C MET A 179 5.76 17.55 -11.58
#